data_078a89d5297b00dd4c9ce5e1aa62517b
#
_entry.id   078a89d5297b00dd4c9ce5e1aa62517b
#
_cell.length_a   1.000
_cell.length_b   1.000
_cell.length_c   1.000
_cell.angle_alpha   90.00
_cell.angle_beta   90.00
_cell.angle_gamma   90.00
#
_symmetry.space_group_name_H-M   'P 1'
#
loop_
_entity.id
_entity.type
_entity.pdbx_description
1 polymer ?
#
loop_
_entity_poly.entity_id
_entity_poly.type
_entity_poly.pdbx_seq_one_letter_code
_entity_poly.pdbx_strand_id
1 'polypeptide(L)'
;MNREGKKCVLYPRVSTEMQVDGYSLEGQKNGLKRFADREEMEIVGIYEDAGKSGKSIEGRPAFKKMLSDIGNGLEIDYILVYKLSRFGRNAADILNSLEYVQSYGVNLICIEEGIDSSQTSGKLLISVPVSYTHLTLPTT
;
A
#
# COMPACT_ATOMS: atom_id res chain seq x y z
N MET A 1 14.05 -11.74 -6.93
CA MET A 1 12.64 -11.86 -7.22
C MET A 1 12.27 -10.99 -8.41
N ASN A 2 11.61 -11.55 -9.33
CA ASN A 2 11.39 -10.87 -10.59
C ASN A 2 10.02 -10.22 -10.65
N ARG A 3 10.00 -8.89 -10.72
CA ARG A 3 8.76 -8.13 -10.87
C ARG A 3 8.55 -7.62 -12.27
N GLU A 4 9.49 -7.91 -13.14
CA GLU A 4 9.44 -7.43 -14.50
C GLU A 4 8.17 -7.90 -15.19
N GLY A 5 7.46 -6.96 -15.82
CA GLY A 5 6.23 -7.28 -16.53
C GLY A 5 5.00 -7.39 -15.64
N LYS A 6 5.18 -7.31 -14.33
CA LYS A 6 4.03 -7.35 -13.42
C LYS A 6 3.26 -6.05 -13.48
N LYS A 7 1.96 -6.12 -13.25
CA LYS A 7 1.11 -4.95 -13.30
C LYS A 7 0.90 -4.39 -11.91
N CYS A 8 0.88 -3.09 -11.80
CA CYS A 8 0.72 -2.46 -10.50
C CYS A 8 -0.13 -1.22 -10.62
N VAL A 9 -0.70 -0.81 -9.48
CA VAL A 9 -1.31 0.50 -9.35
C VAL A 9 -0.58 1.24 -8.26
N LEU A 10 -0.61 2.56 -8.35
CA LEU A 10 0.04 3.42 -7.37
C LEU A 10 -1.03 4.02 -6.47
N TYR A 11 -0.72 4.10 -5.18
CA TYR A 11 -1.65 4.71 -4.23
C TYR A 11 -0.93 5.74 -3.38
N PRO A 12 -0.71 6.94 -3.90
CA PRO A 12 -0.19 8.04 -3.07
C PRO A 12 -1.32 8.64 -2.24
N ARG A 13 -1.02 8.93 -0.99
CA ARG A 13 -2.02 9.47 -0.07
C ARG A 13 -1.39 10.48 0.87
N VAL A 14 -2.05 11.60 1.03
CA VAL A 14 -1.65 12.61 1.99
C VAL A 14 -2.88 13.15 2.68
N SER A 15 -2.66 13.70 3.86
CA SER A 15 -3.65 14.50 4.55
C SER A 15 -2.92 15.74 5.03
N THR A 16 -3.67 16.65 5.64
CA THR A 16 -3.05 17.87 6.12
C THR A 16 -1.90 17.58 7.06
N GLU A 17 -2.09 16.65 7.98
CA GLU A 17 -1.04 16.32 8.93
C GLU A 17 0.14 15.68 8.27
N MET A 18 -0.12 14.87 7.27
CA MET A 18 0.96 14.13 6.64
C MET A 18 1.88 15.00 5.85
N GLN A 19 1.41 16.17 5.45
CA GLN A 19 2.25 17.05 4.65
C GLN A 19 3.43 17.57 5.45
N VAL A 20 3.30 17.62 6.77
CA VAL A 20 4.43 18.08 7.57
C VAL A 20 5.58 17.09 7.57
N ASP A 21 5.32 15.86 7.15
CA ASP A 21 6.39 14.87 7.03
C ASP A 21 7.27 15.10 5.81
N GLY A 22 6.89 16.04 4.96
CA GLY A 22 7.66 16.30 3.76
C GLY A 22 7.34 15.41 2.59
N TYR A 23 6.32 14.58 2.72
CA TYR A 23 5.94 13.66 1.66
C TYR A 23 4.70 14.16 0.97
N SER A 24 4.87 15.07 0.02
CA SER A 24 3.75 15.60 -0.73
C SER A 24 3.18 14.50 -1.63
N LEU A 25 1.96 14.75 -2.10
CA LEU A 25 1.33 13.82 -3.02
C LEU A 25 2.17 13.63 -4.27
N GLU A 26 2.68 14.73 -4.80
CA GLU A 26 3.49 14.67 -6.01
C GLU A 26 4.80 13.94 -5.76
N GLY A 27 5.41 14.18 -4.61
CA GLY A 27 6.66 13.49 -4.27
C GLY A 27 6.46 12.00 -4.15
N GLN A 28 5.37 11.59 -3.51
CA GLN A 28 5.07 10.16 -3.44
C GLN A 28 4.84 9.57 -4.82
N LYS A 29 4.05 10.27 -5.63
CA LYS A 29 3.73 9.77 -6.96
C LYS A 29 5.00 9.59 -7.79
N ASN A 30 5.90 10.56 -7.75
CA ASN A 30 7.13 10.48 -8.51
C ASN A 30 8.02 9.34 -8.01
N GLY A 31 8.07 9.15 -6.69
CA GLY A 31 8.85 8.06 -6.13
C GLY A 31 8.31 6.70 -6.53
N LEU A 32 6.99 6.58 -6.52
CA LEU A 32 6.36 5.32 -6.91
C LEU A 32 6.58 5.02 -8.39
N LYS A 33 6.50 6.05 -9.22
CA LYS A 33 6.75 5.86 -10.65
C LYS A 33 8.18 5.42 -10.92
N ARG A 34 9.12 6.03 -10.21
CA ARG A 34 10.52 5.65 -10.38
C ARG A 34 10.76 4.21 -9.93
N PHE A 35 10.10 3.80 -8.85
CA PHE A 35 10.24 2.42 -8.39
C PHE A 35 9.70 1.45 -9.44
N ALA A 36 8.51 1.72 -9.96
CA ALA A 36 7.91 0.83 -10.95
C ALA A 36 8.77 0.77 -12.21
N ASP A 37 9.32 1.91 -12.61
CA ASP A 37 10.16 1.95 -13.79
C ASP A 37 11.44 1.14 -13.58
N ARG A 38 12.05 1.29 -12.42
CA ARG A 38 13.27 0.55 -12.12
C ARG A 38 13.01 -0.95 -12.07
N GLU A 39 11.85 -1.36 -11.56
CA GLU A 39 11.50 -2.77 -11.49
C GLU A 39 10.86 -3.28 -12.77
N GLU A 40 10.69 -2.40 -13.74
CA GLU A 40 10.11 -2.75 -15.04
C GLU A 40 8.70 -3.30 -14.90
N MET A 41 7.94 -2.67 -14.02
CA MET A 41 6.54 -3.01 -13.81
C MET A 41 5.66 -2.10 -14.66
N GLU A 42 4.49 -2.60 -15.01
CA GLU A 42 3.54 -1.83 -15.79
C GLU A 42 2.55 -1.14 -14.85
N ILE A 43 2.50 0.19 -14.90
CA ILE A 43 1.54 0.95 -14.11
C ILE A 43 0.24 1.01 -14.87
N VAL A 44 -0.81 0.40 -14.33
CA VAL A 44 -2.10 0.37 -15.00
C VAL A 44 -3.09 1.35 -14.41
N GLY A 45 -2.74 2.00 -13.30
CA GLY A 45 -3.63 2.99 -12.73
C GLY A 45 -2.99 3.71 -11.57
N ILE A 46 -3.50 4.88 -11.26
CA ILE A 46 -3.05 5.66 -10.12
C ILE A 46 -4.29 6.10 -9.35
N TYR A 47 -4.32 5.77 -8.08
CA TYR A 47 -5.41 6.16 -7.19
C TYR A 47 -4.83 7.11 -6.15
N GLU A 48 -5.31 8.34 -6.14
CA GLU A 48 -4.75 9.37 -5.26
C GLU A 48 -5.79 9.84 -4.26
N ASP A 49 -5.41 9.89 -3.01
CA ASP A 49 -6.26 10.50 -2.00
C ASP A 49 -5.50 11.65 -1.37
N ALA A 50 -5.91 12.85 -1.72
CA ALA A 50 -5.41 14.05 -1.09
C ALA A 50 -6.45 14.43 -0.03
N GLY A 51 -6.49 13.63 1.01
CA GLY A 51 -7.57 13.73 1.97
C GLY A 51 -7.64 15.05 2.67
N LYS A 52 -8.83 15.52 2.85
CA LYS A 52 -9.03 16.74 3.58
C LYS A 52 -8.88 16.52 5.06
N SER A 53 -9.45 15.46 5.55
CA SER A 53 -9.36 15.16 6.96
C SER A 53 -8.60 13.88 7.23
N GLY A 54 -8.75 12.90 6.40
CA GLY A 54 -8.09 11.62 6.60
C GLY A 54 -8.50 10.92 7.87
N LYS A 55 -9.63 11.26 8.42
CA LYS A 55 -10.01 10.74 9.72
C LYS A 55 -10.52 9.32 9.68
N SER A 56 -11.10 8.92 8.57
CA SER A 56 -11.69 7.61 8.50
C SER A 56 -11.48 7.07 7.12
N ILE A 57 -11.80 5.79 6.97
CA ILE A 57 -11.67 5.16 5.68
C ILE A 57 -12.62 5.81 4.67
N GLU A 58 -13.72 6.37 5.15
CA GLU A 58 -14.59 7.09 4.25
C GLU A 58 -13.93 8.33 3.67
N GLY A 59 -12.87 8.78 4.31
CA GLY A 59 -12.11 9.90 3.79
C GLY A 59 -11.13 9.52 2.71
N ARG A 60 -11.18 8.29 2.22
CA ARG A 60 -10.27 7.81 1.19
C ARG A 60 -11.05 7.25 0.01
N PRO A 61 -11.70 8.11 -0.75
CA PRO A 61 -12.53 7.59 -1.85
C PRO A 61 -11.74 6.85 -2.92
N ALA A 62 -10.51 7.28 -3.20
CA ALA A 62 -9.72 6.58 -4.20
C ALA A 62 -9.30 5.19 -3.70
N PHE A 63 -9.00 5.07 -2.41
CA PHE A 63 -8.67 3.78 -1.84
C PHE A 63 -9.86 2.81 -1.97
N LYS A 64 -11.04 3.31 -1.65
CA LYS A 64 -12.24 2.48 -1.77
C LYS A 64 -12.50 2.07 -3.20
N LYS A 65 -12.29 3.00 -4.14
CA LYS A 65 -12.46 2.66 -5.54
C LYS A 65 -11.44 1.61 -5.97
N MET A 66 -10.20 1.73 -5.50
CA MET A 66 -9.19 0.75 -5.83
C MET A 66 -9.59 -0.65 -5.35
N LEU A 67 -10.06 -0.75 -4.11
CA LEU A 67 -10.49 -2.04 -3.60
C LEU A 67 -11.68 -2.57 -4.38
N SER A 68 -12.59 -1.70 -4.74
CA SER A 68 -13.76 -2.09 -5.52
C SER A 68 -13.35 -2.58 -6.90
N ASP A 69 -12.43 -1.89 -7.54
CA ASP A 69 -11.97 -2.30 -8.87
C ASP A 69 -11.29 -3.67 -8.81
N ILE A 70 -10.50 -3.90 -7.76
CA ILE A 70 -9.86 -5.20 -7.58
C ILE A 70 -10.92 -6.29 -7.41
N GLY A 71 -11.94 -6.00 -6.60
CA GLY A 71 -13.01 -6.96 -6.39
C GLY A 71 -13.83 -7.21 -7.64
N ASN A 72 -13.83 -6.26 -8.57
CA ASN A 72 -14.58 -6.39 -9.81
C ASN A 72 -13.75 -6.95 -10.96
N GLY A 73 -12.53 -7.39 -10.69
CA GLY A 73 -11.76 -8.08 -11.70
C GLY A 73 -10.57 -7.33 -12.26
N LEU A 74 -10.18 -6.22 -11.64
CA LEU A 74 -8.99 -5.53 -12.09
C LEU A 74 -7.79 -6.47 -11.91
N GLU A 75 -7.06 -6.68 -13.00
CA GLU A 75 -5.95 -7.63 -12.99
C GLU A 75 -4.65 -6.88 -12.72
N ILE A 76 -4.18 -6.95 -11.49
CA ILE A 76 -2.91 -6.37 -11.10
C ILE A 76 -2.21 -7.33 -10.16
N ASP A 77 -0.92 -7.13 -10.02
CA ASP A 77 -0.12 -7.98 -9.15
C ASP A 77 0.27 -7.25 -7.86
N TYR A 78 0.41 -5.94 -7.93
CA TYR A 78 0.92 -5.18 -6.79
C TYR A 78 0.23 -3.84 -6.65
N ILE A 79 0.10 -3.41 -5.39
CA ILE A 79 -0.23 -2.03 -5.05
C ILE A 79 1.04 -1.42 -4.48
N LEU A 80 1.46 -0.30 -5.03
CA LEU A 80 2.65 0.38 -4.54
C LEU A 80 2.26 1.58 -3.70
N VAL A 81 2.79 1.63 -2.48
CA VAL A 81 2.61 2.80 -1.61
C VAL A 81 3.96 3.26 -1.13
N TYR A 82 4.04 4.52 -0.72
CA TYR A 82 5.31 5.09 -0.31
C TYR A 82 5.76 4.48 1.01
N LYS A 83 4.86 4.42 1.98
CA LYS A 83 5.15 3.75 3.25
C LYS A 83 3.86 3.13 3.76
N LEU A 84 4.02 2.25 4.74
CA LEU A 84 2.90 1.46 5.23
C LEU A 84 1.78 2.34 5.77
N SER A 85 2.11 3.43 6.42
CA SER A 85 1.10 4.32 6.98
C SER A 85 0.26 5.00 5.90
N ARG A 86 0.69 4.96 4.66
CA ARG A 86 -0.11 5.51 3.56
C ARG A 86 -1.13 4.51 3.05
N PHE A 87 -0.92 3.23 3.35
CA PHE A 87 -1.86 2.19 2.93
C PHE A 87 -3.04 2.09 3.88
N GLY A 88 -2.81 2.28 5.17
CA GLY A 88 -3.88 2.21 6.15
C GLY A 88 -3.62 3.15 7.30
N ARG A 89 -4.64 3.37 8.09
CA ARG A 89 -4.55 4.32 9.19
C ARG A 89 -4.05 3.69 10.48
N ASN A 90 -4.25 2.40 10.61
CA ASN A 90 -3.78 1.68 11.78
C ASN A 90 -3.53 0.24 11.36
N ALA A 91 -3.00 -0.55 12.29
CA ALA A 91 -2.61 -1.92 11.99
C ALA A 91 -3.78 -2.77 11.53
N ALA A 92 -4.93 -2.62 12.17
CA ALA A 92 -6.09 -3.42 11.79
C ALA A 92 -6.56 -3.07 10.38
N ASP A 93 -6.58 -1.79 10.05
CA ASP A 93 -6.98 -1.35 8.72
C ASP A 93 -6.02 -1.90 7.68
N ILE A 94 -4.72 -1.83 7.96
CA ILE A 94 -3.72 -2.34 7.03
C ILE A 94 -3.91 -3.83 6.80
N LEU A 95 -4.05 -4.60 7.87
CA LEU A 95 -4.16 -6.04 7.73
C LEU A 95 -5.45 -6.46 7.04
N ASN A 96 -6.54 -5.81 7.39
CA ASN A 96 -7.82 -6.15 6.75
C ASN A 96 -7.79 -5.86 5.26
N SER A 97 -7.25 -4.71 4.90
CA SER A 97 -7.16 -4.34 3.49
C SER A 97 -6.20 -5.26 2.75
N LEU A 98 -5.09 -5.62 3.39
CA LEU A 98 -4.14 -6.52 2.76
C LEU A 98 -4.73 -7.88 2.52
N GLU A 99 -5.45 -8.42 3.51
CA GLU A 99 -6.09 -9.72 3.34
C GLU A 99 -7.09 -9.67 2.19
N TYR A 100 -7.82 -8.58 2.09
CA TYR A 100 -8.79 -8.44 1.03
C TYR A 100 -8.12 -8.52 -0.34
N VAL A 101 -7.08 -7.71 -0.55
CA VAL A 101 -6.43 -7.69 -1.87
C VAL A 101 -5.68 -8.98 -2.13
N GLN A 102 -5.10 -9.60 -1.11
CA GLN A 102 -4.40 -10.86 -1.32
C GLN A 102 -5.34 -11.98 -1.70
N SER A 103 -6.60 -11.89 -1.31
CA SER A 103 -7.57 -12.88 -1.73
C SER A 103 -7.81 -12.83 -3.23
N TYR A 104 -7.44 -11.75 -3.87
CA TYR A 104 -7.50 -11.61 -5.32
C TYR A 104 -6.14 -11.73 -5.97
N GLY A 105 -5.15 -12.18 -5.23
CA GLY A 105 -3.83 -12.37 -5.79
C GLY A 105 -2.97 -11.11 -5.87
N VAL A 106 -3.38 -10.05 -5.17
CA VAL A 106 -2.68 -8.78 -5.20
C VAL A 106 -1.85 -8.64 -3.93
N ASN A 107 -0.64 -8.12 -4.09
CA ASN A 107 0.25 -7.89 -2.95
C ASN A 107 0.60 -6.43 -2.83
N LEU A 108 1.22 -6.08 -1.70
CA LEU A 108 1.54 -4.70 -1.35
C LEU A 108 3.04 -4.52 -1.29
N ILE A 109 3.51 -3.44 -1.90
CA ILE A 109 4.92 -3.05 -1.77
C ILE A 109 4.95 -1.65 -1.17
N CYS A 110 5.69 -1.51 -0.06
CA CYS A 110 5.94 -0.22 0.58
C CYS A 110 7.37 0.14 0.26
N ILE A 111 7.56 1.15 -0.58
CA ILE A 111 8.89 1.37 -1.15
C ILE A 111 9.88 1.94 -0.14
N GLU A 112 9.42 2.79 0.78
CA GLU A 112 10.35 3.37 1.74
C GLU A 112 10.84 2.34 2.75
N GLU A 113 9.97 1.43 3.14
CA GLU A 113 10.31 0.44 4.15
C GLU A 113 10.87 -0.84 3.56
N GLY A 114 10.79 -0.98 2.24
CA GLY A 114 11.28 -2.18 1.59
C GLY A 114 10.44 -3.40 1.85
N ILE A 115 9.15 -3.22 2.10
CA ILE A 115 8.25 -4.32 2.41
C ILE A 115 7.56 -4.80 1.14
N ASP A 116 7.53 -6.10 0.96
CA ASP A 116 6.82 -6.73 -0.15
C ASP A 116 6.04 -7.89 0.43
N SER A 117 4.72 -7.77 0.47
CA SER A 117 3.88 -8.75 1.13
C SER A 117 3.85 -10.10 0.41
N SER A 118 4.35 -10.17 -0.81
CA SER A 118 4.46 -11.45 -1.49
C SER A 118 5.62 -12.29 -0.94
N GLN A 119 6.50 -11.67 -0.16
CA GLN A 119 7.59 -12.35 0.49
C GLN A 119 7.19 -12.71 1.90
N THR A 120 7.66 -13.85 2.38
CA THR A 120 7.34 -14.27 3.74
C THR A 120 7.81 -13.23 4.76
N SER A 121 9.02 -12.71 4.56
CA SER A 121 9.55 -11.72 5.49
C SER A 121 8.73 -10.43 5.44
N GLY A 122 8.23 -10.07 4.26
CA GLY A 122 7.40 -8.89 4.15
C GLY A 122 6.10 -9.04 4.91
N LYS A 123 5.49 -10.20 4.85
CA LYS A 123 4.28 -10.46 5.62
C LYS A 123 4.53 -10.35 7.10
N LEU A 124 5.65 -10.90 7.55
CA LEU A 124 5.97 -10.82 8.96
C LEU A 124 6.17 -9.39 9.41
N LEU A 125 6.83 -8.59 8.59
CA LEU A 125 7.04 -7.19 8.95
C LEU A 125 5.74 -6.42 9.03
N ILE A 126 4.81 -6.72 8.16
CA ILE A 126 3.51 -6.05 8.21
C ILE A 126 2.74 -6.48 9.46
N SER A 127 2.89 -7.73 9.85
CA SER A 127 2.19 -8.24 11.02
C SER A 127 2.76 -7.72 12.32
N VAL A 128 4.06 -7.44 12.34
CA VAL A 128 4.73 -7.04 13.57
C VAL A 128 4.07 -5.85 14.24
N PRO A 129 3.68 -4.79 13.52
CA PRO A 129 3.05 -3.67 14.20
C PRO A 129 1.78 -4.05 14.94
N VAL A 130 1.10 -5.08 14.48
CA VAL A 130 -0.13 -5.51 15.13
C VAL A 130 0.17 -6.21 16.44
N SER A 131 1.13 -7.11 16.41
CA SER A 131 1.46 -7.91 17.56
C SER A 131 2.62 -7.34 18.34
N TYR A 132 3.07 -6.23 17.95
CA TYR A 132 4.28 -5.65 18.48
C TYR A 132 4.24 -5.46 19.98
N THR A 133 3.12 -5.05 20.47
CA THR A 133 2.99 -4.82 21.89
C THR A 133 3.01 -6.13 22.67
N HIS A 134 2.89 -7.15 22.01
CA HIS A 134 2.95 -8.44 22.65
C HIS A 134 4.12 -9.20 22.23
N LEU A 135 4.45 -8.93 21.77
CA LEU A 135 5.22 -9.68 21.43
C LEU A 135 5.49 -10.62 20.90
N THR A 136 5.49 -10.46 20.78
CA THR A 136 5.83 -11.10 20.34
C THR A 136 5.72 -12.26 20.01
N LEU A 137 5.29 -12.55 20.18
CA LEU A 137 5.12 -13.63 20.15
C LEU A 137 5.17 -14.37 19.34
N PRO A 138 5.36 -14.40 19.34
CA PRO A 138 5.52 -15.14 18.66
C PRO A 138 5.02 -15.91 18.07
N THR A 139 4.58 -15.74 17.99
CA THR A 139 4.16 -16.34 17.55
C THR A 139 4.12 -16.87 16.92
N THR A 140 4.11 -16.86 16.94
CA THR A 140 4.11 -17.41 16.42
C THR A 140 4.04 -17.64 15.83
#